data_ddb9f03107bec1503263d8926d0eeebb
#
_entry.id   ddb9f03107bec1503263d8926d0eeebb
#
_cell.length_a   1.000
_cell.length_b   1.000
_cell.length_c   1.000
_cell.angle_alpha   90.00
_cell.angle_beta   90.00
_cell.angle_gamma   90.00
#
_symmetry.space_group_name_H-M   'P 1'
#
loop_
_entity.id
_entity.type
_entity.pdbx_description
1 polymer ?
#
loop_
_entity_poly.entity_id
_entity_poly.type
_entity_poly.pdbx_seq_one_letter_code
_entity_poly.pdbx_strand_id
1 'polypeptide(L)'
;DEESFGKLISDPNNVASENVDNVFDNTIEIEELLHSDFMTEGLLNNILGGVALYSLSNDGNKLNVLKANEFYYSITKNYPKNVTAGGYDGLENLHPDDREKAIEAFRESKMAGNKGVSVQVRNVFGEDVIWLSIKIFYLASREDCSIYYASVSNSSEQMGVLSKLNMLRRSFETALDLIDAIALEYYFINNTIDVKTKLAEGHSYMFGTYIQNALEYILDNKIVHHDSMDEYKILCKHLKKSDKPISVVLDLLYKEGMYNRCKVTAKTVYGNGKRIKSVIVIESTGLDVKP
;
A
#
# COMPACT_ATOMS: atom_id res chain seq x y z
N ASP A 1 38.25 -40.18 21.38
CA ASP A 1 38.67 -38.99 22.13
C ASP A 1 37.58 -37.91 22.04
N GLU A 2 36.56 -38.16 22.86
CA GLU A 2 35.31 -37.34 22.99
C GLU A 2 35.39 -36.25 24.07
N GLU A 3 36.54 -35.67 24.33
CA GLU A 3 36.72 -34.71 25.44
C GLU A 3 37.15 -33.29 25.04
N SER A 4 37.00 -32.90 23.76
CA SER A 4 37.49 -31.60 23.29
C SER A 4 36.41 -30.65 22.76
N PHE A 5 35.12 -30.98 22.81
CA PHE A 5 34.04 -30.11 22.29
C PHE A 5 33.10 -29.48 23.33
N GLY A 6 33.46 -29.54 24.59
CA GLY A 6 32.59 -29.16 25.70
C GLY A 6 32.88 -27.82 26.42
N LYS A 7 33.64 -26.87 25.80
CA LYS A 7 33.95 -25.60 26.48
C LYS A 7 33.92 -24.40 25.55
N LEU A 8 32.76 -24.09 24.96
CA LEU A 8 32.52 -22.84 24.27
C LEU A 8 31.02 -22.51 24.23
N ILE A 9 30.31 -22.75 25.35
CA ILE A 9 29.01 -22.12 25.59
C ILE A 9 29.22 -21.27 26.83
N SER A 10 29.70 -20.06 26.62
CA SER A 10 29.73 -18.99 27.61
C SER A 10 28.33 -18.37 27.72
N ASP A 11 27.90 -18.26 28.94
CA ASP A 11 26.75 -17.60 29.56
C ASP A 11 26.07 -16.53 28.70
N PRO A 12 24.75 -16.64 28.38
CA PRO A 12 24.04 -15.65 27.59
C PRO A 12 23.71 -14.33 28.33
N ASN A 13 24.17 -14.18 29.57
CA ASN A 13 23.86 -13.00 30.40
C ASN A 13 25.00 -12.00 30.57
N ASN A 14 26.09 -12.14 29.82
CA ASN A 14 27.20 -11.18 29.87
C ASN A 14 27.44 -10.54 28.50
N VAL A 15 26.40 -10.03 27.84
CA VAL A 15 26.54 -9.00 26.83
C VAL A 15 26.37 -7.68 27.57
N ALA A 16 27.51 -7.17 28.02
CA ALA A 16 27.64 -5.79 28.44
C ALA A 16 27.00 -4.91 27.36
N SER A 17 26.18 -3.99 27.78
CA SER A 17 25.67 -2.88 26.99
C SER A 17 26.87 -1.99 26.57
N GLU A 18 27.66 -2.44 25.61
CA GLU A 18 28.55 -1.55 24.88
C GLU A 18 27.68 -0.68 23.98
N ASN A 19 27.73 0.59 24.28
CA ASN A 19 27.12 1.71 23.61
C ASN A 19 27.18 1.54 22.09
N VAL A 20 26.02 1.33 21.48
CA VAL A 20 25.79 1.43 20.04
C VAL A 20 25.83 2.90 19.58
N ASP A 21 26.17 3.81 20.46
CA ASP A 21 26.27 5.27 20.18
C ASP A 21 27.57 5.70 19.50
N ASN A 22 28.47 4.77 19.14
CA ASN A 22 29.75 5.09 18.50
C ASN A 22 29.85 4.52 17.07
N VAL A 23 28.79 4.55 16.30
CA VAL A 23 28.85 4.25 14.87
C VAL A 23 28.70 5.58 14.14
N PHE A 24 29.84 6.14 13.72
CA PHE A 24 30.00 7.33 12.88
C PHE A 24 30.07 8.70 13.57
N ASP A 25 31.04 8.87 14.45
CA ASP A 25 31.68 10.18 14.61
C ASP A 25 32.77 10.34 13.53
N ASN A 26 32.35 10.46 12.26
CA ASN A 26 33.26 10.44 11.12
C ASN A 26 32.86 11.42 10.03
N THR A 27 32.93 12.70 10.38
CA THR A 27 32.96 13.79 9.39
C THR A 27 34.11 13.62 8.40
N ILE A 28 35.23 13.01 8.85
CA ILE A 28 36.43 12.75 8.04
C ILE A 28 36.18 11.58 7.05
N GLU A 29 35.57 10.49 7.50
CA GLU A 29 35.32 9.33 6.62
C GLU A 29 34.32 9.59 5.48
N ILE A 30 33.34 10.46 5.68
CA ILE A 30 32.40 10.84 4.61
C ILE A 30 33.13 11.70 3.55
N GLU A 31 34.05 12.57 3.95
CA GLU A 31 34.87 13.32 2.99
C GLU A 31 35.84 12.42 2.24
N GLU A 32 36.48 11.46 2.91
CA GLU A 32 37.33 10.45 2.27
C GLU A 32 36.51 9.52 1.35
N LEU A 33 35.30 9.11 1.73
CA LEU A 33 34.40 8.34 0.88
C LEU A 33 33.93 9.14 -0.34
N LEU A 34 33.66 10.43 -0.18
CA LEU A 34 33.28 11.31 -1.30
C LEU A 34 34.48 11.65 -2.19
N HIS A 35 35.71 11.60 -1.67
CA HIS A 35 36.96 11.88 -2.41
C HIS A 35 37.68 10.62 -2.94
N SER A 36 37.33 9.41 -2.46
CA SER A 36 37.88 8.17 -3.03
C SER A 36 37.07 7.77 -4.27
N ASP A 37 37.42 8.36 -5.42
CA ASP A 37 36.71 8.14 -6.69
C ASP A 37 36.61 6.65 -7.07
N PHE A 38 37.62 5.84 -6.81
CA PHE A 38 37.65 4.42 -7.19
C PHE A 38 36.70 3.54 -6.36
N MET A 39 36.67 3.71 -5.03
CA MET A 39 35.80 2.91 -4.15
C MET A 39 34.33 3.32 -4.30
N THR A 40 34.08 4.62 -4.40
CA THR A 40 32.72 5.15 -4.47
C THR A 40 32.06 4.86 -5.83
N GLU A 41 32.75 5.03 -6.94
CA GLU A 41 32.24 4.69 -8.26
C GLU A 41 32.07 3.19 -8.46
N GLY A 42 33.04 2.39 -8.04
CA GLY A 42 32.94 0.94 -8.12
C GLY A 42 31.78 0.37 -7.30
N LEU A 43 31.57 0.86 -6.08
CA LEU A 43 30.45 0.42 -5.24
C LEU A 43 29.11 0.91 -5.77
N LEU A 44 28.99 2.20 -6.12
CA LEU A 44 27.74 2.79 -6.60
C LEU A 44 27.30 2.18 -7.94
N ASN A 45 28.22 1.92 -8.87
CA ASN A 45 27.88 1.38 -10.20
C ASN A 45 27.65 -0.14 -10.20
N ASN A 46 28.08 -0.86 -9.15
CA ASN A 46 27.77 -2.29 -8.99
C ASN A 46 26.43 -2.54 -8.26
N ILE A 47 25.75 -1.52 -7.74
CA ILE A 47 24.43 -1.67 -7.14
C ILE A 47 23.36 -1.73 -8.23
N LEU A 48 22.53 -2.77 -8.21
CA LEU A 48 21.38 -2.89 -9.09
C LEU A 48 20.29 -1.85 -8.69
N GLY A 49 20.16 -0.80 -9.50
CA GLY A 49 19.19 0.28 -9.30
C GLY A 49 19.81 1.66 -9.23
N GLY A 50 18.98 2.67 -9.29
CA GLY A 50 19.40 4.07 -9.14
C GLY A 50 19.78 4.36 -7.70
N VAL A 51 20.97 4.92 -7.50
CA VAL A 51 21.50 5.29 -6.18
C VAL A 51 22.08 6.68 -6.24
N ALA A 52 21.81 7.50 -5.22
CA ALA A 52 22.38 8.83 -5.09
C ALA A 52 22.62 9.22 -3.64
N LEU A 53 23.63 10.07 -3.46
CA LEU A 53 23.89 10.81 -2.24
C LEU A 53 23.30 12.21 -2.37
N TYR A 54 22.59 12.63 -1.36
CA TYR A 54 21.94 13.93 -1.31
C TYR A 54 22.40 14.74 -0.11
N SER A 55 22.38 16.06 -0.28
CA SER A 55 22.43 17.00 0.86
C SER A 55 21.15 17.81 0.91
N LEU A 56 20.59 17.93 2.12
CA LEU A 56 19.49 18.85 2.41
C LEU A 56 19.99 19.94 3.34
N SER A 57 19.86 21.20 2.92
CA SER A 57 20.24 22.34 3.77
C SER A 57 19.43 22.38 5.07
N ASN A 58 20.02 22.93 6.14
CA ASN A 58 19.35 22.95 7.45
C ASN A 58 18.05 23.76 7.47
N ASP A 59 17.91 24.76 6.58
CA ASP A 59 16.66 25.48 6.36
C ASP A 59 15.61 24.66 5.56
N GLY A 60 16.04 23.52 5.00
CA GLY A 60 15.19 22.63 4.24
C GLY A 60 14.80 23.12 2.85
N ASN A 61 15.46 24.18 2.33
CA ASN A 61 15.08 24.81 1.07
C ASN A 61 15.85 24.30 -0.14
N LYS A 62 17.01 23.66 0.09
CA LYS A 62 17.87 23.16 -0.98
C LYS A 62 18.13 21.67 -0.79
N LEU A 63 17.70 20.88 -1.78
CA LEU A 63 18.03 19.46 -1.90
C LEU A 63 18.98 19.30 -3.08
N ASN A 64 20.23 18.97 -2.82
CA ASN A 64 21.21 18.77 -3.88
C ASN A 64 21.58 17.29 -4.01
N VAL A 65 21.81 16.83 -5.25
CA VAL A 65 22.46 15.56 -5.54
C VAL A 65 23.95 15.76 -5.52
N LEU A 66 24.64 15.12 -4.60
CA LEU A 66 26.10 15.21 -4.46
C LEU A 66 26.81 14.25 -5.43
N LYS A 67 26.34 13.01 -5.46
CA LYS A 67 26.86 11.94 -6.32
C LYS A 67 25.75 10.95 -6.65
N ALA A 68 25.77 10.38 -7.85
CA ALA A 68 24.80 9.35 -8.25
C ALA A 68 25.45 8.37 -9.24
N ASN A 69 24.87 7.18 -9.35
CA ASN A 69 25.31 6.18 -10.31
C ASN A 69 24.63 6.34 -11.67
N GLU A 70 25.10 5.62 -12.69
CA GLU A 70 24.55 5.66 -14.04
C GLU A 70 23.08 5.23 -14.09
N PHE A 71 22.67 4.26 -13.27
CA PHE A 71 21.26 3.83 -13.16
C PHE A 71 20.36 4.96 -12.68
N TYR A 72 20.80 5.77 -11.72
CA TYR A 72 20.07 6.95 -11.29
C TYR A 72 19.81 7.90 -12.44
N TYR A 73 20.85 8.24 -13.21
CA TYR A 73 20.72 9.13 -14.37
C TYR A 73 19.84 8.53 -15.46
N SER A 74 19.93 7.23 -15.70
CA SER A 74 19.10 6.55 -16.69
C SER A 74 17.62 6.59 -16.35
N ILE A 75 17.27 6.52 -15.05
CA ILE A 75 15.89 6.54 -14.55
C ILE A 75 15.37 7.97 -14.49
N THR A 76 16.12 8.89 -13.86
CA THR A 76 15.64 10.26 -13.58
C THR A 76 15.81 11.21 -14.77
N LYS A 77 16.66 10.87 -15.73
CA LYS A 77 17.11 11.77 -16.82
C LYS A 77 17.70 13.09 -16.30
N ASN A 78 18.06 13.14 -15.03
CA ASN A 78 18.64 14.33 -14.39
C ASN A 78 20.16 14.31 -14.48
N TYR A 79 20.66 14.58 -15.67
CA TYR A 79 22.10 14.68 -15.91
C TYR A 79 22.61 16.06 -15.47
N PRO A 80 23.70 16.11 -14.71
CA PRO A 80 24.23 17.38 -14.27
C PRO A 80 24.72 18.22 -15.43
N LYS A 81 24.11 19.38 -15.64
CA LYS A 81 24.55 20.35 -16.66
C LYS A 81 25.79 21.12 -16.21
N ASN A 82 25.91 21.37 -14.89
CA ASN A 82 27.04 22.01 -14.25
C ASN A 82 27.24 21.38 -12.88
N VAL A 83 28.28 20.56 -12.72
CA VAL A 83 28.63 19.98 -11.41
C VAL A 83 29.46 21.02 -10.65
N THR A 84 28.91 21.56 -9.58
CA THR A 84 29.65 22.37 -8.60
C THR A 84 30.11 21.50 -7.43
N ALA A 85 31.02 21.99 -6.60
CA ALA A 85 31.44 21.29 -5.38
C ALA A 85 30.26 20.98 -4.41
N GLY A 86 29.15 21.73 -4.53
CA GLY A 86 27.93 21.52 -3.74
C GLY A 86 26.87 20.61 -4.42
N GLY A 87 27.21 19.95 -5.52
CA GLY A 87 26.27 19.12 -6.28
C GLY A 87 25.37 19.93 -7.23
N TYR A 88 24.24 19.36 -7.61
CA TYR A 88 23.23 19.99 -8.47
C TYR A 88 21.82 19.80 -7.88
N ASP A 89 20.87 20.63 -8.33
CA ASP A 89 19.50 20.64 -7.79
C ASP A 89 18.79 19.28 -7.97
N GLY A 90 18.47 18.64 -6.87
CA GLY A 90 17.76 17.37 -6.84
C GLY A 90 16.24 17.50 -7.06
N LEU A 91 15.72 18.73 -7.05
CA LEU A 91 14.29 19.02 -7.26
C LEU A 91 13.97 19.49 -8.68
N GLU A 92 14.98 19.74 -9.53
CA GLU A 92 14.80 20.37 -10.84
C GLU A 92 13.74 19.64 -11.67
N ASN A 93 13.84 18.33 -11.78
CA ASN A 93 12.95 17.51 -12.59
C ASN A 93 11.75 16.95 -11.81
N LEU A 94 11.60 17.24 -10.52
CA LEU A 94 10.42 16.82 -9.78
C LEU A 94 9.21 17.71 -10.11
N HIS A 95 8.05 17.05 -10.24
CA HIS A 95 6.78 17.77 -10.41
C HIS A 95 6.59 18.79 -9.26
N PRO A 96 6.18 20.04 -9.56
CA PRO A 96 6.08 21.09 -8.55
C PRO A 96 5.31 20.68 -7.30
N ASP A 97 4.15 20.02 -7.47
CA ASP A 97 3.30 19.56 -6.35
C ASP A 97 3.95 18.49 -5.45
N ASP A 98 5.00 17.80 -5.95
CA ASP A 98 5.63 16.70 -5.22
C ASP A 98 6.95 17.13 -4.52
N ARG A 99 7.43 18.38 -4.77
CA ARG A 99 8.69 18.88 -4.22
C ARG A 99 8.68 18.97 -2.70
N GLU A 100 7.64 19.54 -2.12
CA GLU A 100 7.51 19.66 -0.67
C GLU A 100 7.40 18.28 -0.01
N LYS A 101 6.62 17.39 -0.59
CA LYS A 101 6.51 16.00 -0.14
C LYS A 101 7.86 15.26 -0.18
N ALA A 102 8.68 15.51 -1.21
CA ALA A 102 10.01 14.95 -1.28
C ALA A 102 10.90 15.47 -0.14
N ILE A 103 10.96 16.79 0.07
CA ILE A 103 11.74 17.42 1.14
C ILE A 103 11.31 16.87 2.51
N GLU A 104 10.01 16.75 2.76
CA GLU A 104 9.50 16.23 4.02
C GLU A 104 9.94 14.79 4.27
N ALA A 105 9.93 13.93 3.25
CA ALA A 105 10.44 12.57 3.36
C ALA A 105 11.93 12.50 3.74
N PHE A 106 12.76 13.46 3.27
CA PHE A 106 14.15 13.58 3.71
C PHE A 106 14.23 13.99 5.18
N ARG A 107 13.40 14.92 5.65
CA ARG A 107 13.34 15.32 7.07
C ARG A 107 12.89 14.17 7.96
N GLU A 108 11.82 13.46 7.57
CA GLU A 108 11.32 12.30 8.31
C GLU A 108 12.36 11.18 8.41
N SER A 109 13.18 10.97 7.37
CA SER A 109 14.19 9.91 7.38
C SER A 109 15.27 10.14 8.44
N LYS A 110 15.54 11.38 8.81
CA LYS A 110 16.46 11.72 9.92
C LYS A 110 15.93 11.21 11.27
N MET A 111 14.60 11.20 11.45
CA MET A 111 13.97 10.69 12.68
C MET A 111 13.72 9.17 12.62
N ALA A 112 13.58 8.62 11.41
CA ALA A 112 13.32 7.19 11.21
C ALA A 112 14.55 6.28 11.42
N GLY A 113 15.76 6.87 11.49
CA GLY A 113 17.02 6.15 11.66
C GLY A 113 17.23 5.10 10.57
N ASN A 114 17.67 3.91 10.96
CA ASN A 114 18.01 2.82 10.04
C ASN A 114 16.82 2.23 9.24
N LYS A 115 15.57 2.59 9.56
CA LYS A 115 14.39 2.10 8.81
C LYS A 115 14.24 2.80 7.47
N GLY A 116 14.74 4.03 7.36
CA GLY A 116 14.54 4.89 6.20
C GLY A 116 13.08 5.26 5.97
N VAL A 117 12.84 6.13 4.99
CA VAL A 117 11.51 6.57 4.56
C VAL A 117 11.36 6.32 3.07
N SER A 118 10.18 5.90 2.65
CA SER A 118 9.86 5.71 1.23
C SER A 118 8.85 6.74 0.77
N VAL A 119 9.12 7.38 -0.37
CA VAL A 119 8.24 8.37 -0.99
C VAL A 119 8.05 8.06 -2.46
N GLN A 120 6.85 8.34 -2.97
CA GLN A 120 6.52 8.25 -4.40
C GLN A 120 6.35 9.66 -4.94
N VAL A 121 7.07 10.01 -5.99
CA VAL A 121 7.05 11.34 -6.60
C VAL A 121 7.03 11.24 -8.11
N ARG A 122 6.49 12.27 -8.78
CA ARG A 122 6.53 12.39 -10.23
C ARG A 122 7.80 13.12 -10.66
N ASN A 123 8.48 12.56 -11.63
CA ASN A 123 9.60 13.18 -12.30
C ASN A 123 9.18 13.58 -13.72
N VAL A 124 9.43 14.80 -14.11
CA VAL A 124 8.99 15.39 -15.38
C VAL A 124 10.20 15.66 -16.27
N PHE A 125 10.17 15.10 -17.48
CA PHE A 125 11.20 15.33 -18.46
C PHE A 125 10.54 15.60 -19.82
N GLY A 126 10.53 16.88 -20.24
CA GLY A 126 9.76 17.31 -21.41
C GLY A 126 8.26 17.10 -21.20
N GLU A 127 7.63 16.34 -22.06
CA GLU A 127 6.21 15.94 -21.94
C GLU A 127 6.01 14.64 -21.14
N ASP A 128 7.09 13.91 -20.87
CA ASP A 128 7.02 12.63 -20.17
C ASP A 128 6.96 12.83 -18.65
N VAL A 129 6.06 12.09 -18.01
CA VAL A 129 5.95 12.01 -16.55
C VAL A 129 6.15 10.57 -16.12
N ILE A 130 7.16 10.33 -15.31
CA ILE A 130 7.43 9.02 -14.73
C ILE A 130 7.26 9.06 -13.21
N TRP A 131 6.79 7.97 -12.63
CA TRP A 131 6.73 7.81 -11.19
C TRP A 131 8.03 7.22 -10.66
N LEU A 132 8.60 7.88 -9.67
CA LEU A 132 9.77 7.41 -8.95
C LEU A 132 9.35 6.92 -7.56
N SER A 133 9.86 5.77 -7.16
CA SER A 133 9.89 5.32 -5.77
C SER A 133 11.28 5.61 -5.23
N ILE A 134 11.36 6.46 -4.21
CA ILE A 134 12.61 6.87 -3.58
C ILE A 134 12.59 6.36 -2.14
N LYS A 135 13.58 5.56 -1.77
CA LYS A 135 13.81 5.11 -0.39
C LYS A 135 15.03 5.83 0.17
N ILE A 136 14.85 6.60 1.22
CA ILE A 136 15.78 7.58 1.76
C ILE A 136 16.27 7.11 3.12
N PHE A 137 17.59 7.20 3.33
CA PHE A 137 18.24 6.89 4.58
C PHE A 137 19.12 8.07 4.99
N TYR A 138 18.96 8.51 6.22
CA TYR A 138 19.85 9.52 6.81
C TYR A 138 21.23 8.91 7.09
N LEU A 139 22.29 9.63 6.76
CA LEU A 139 23.66 9.20 7.02
C LEU A 139 24.34 10.04 8.10
N ALA A 140 24.38 11.37 7.94
CA ALA A 140 25.08 12.25 8.83
C ALA A 140 24.55 13.69 8.76
N SER A 141 24.88 14.52 9.76
CA SER A 141 24.72 15.98 9.72
C SER A 141 26.06 16.67 9.63
N ARG A 142 26.11 17.75 8.88
CA ARG A 142 27.18 18.75 8.84
C ARG A 142 26.70 20.09 9.41
N GLU A 143 27.54 21.07 9.50
CA GLU A 143 27.18 22.38 10.02
C GLU A 143 26.04 23.05 9.26
N ASP A 144 26.01 22.92 7.95
CA ASP A 144 25.09 23.60 7.03
C ASP A 144 24.03 22.69 6.40
N CYS A 145 24.19 21.34 6.45
CA CYS A 145 23.29 20.40 5.80
C CYS A 145 23.26 19.01 6.47
N SER A 146 22.28 18.23 6.10
CA SER A 146 22.18 16.80 6.41
C SER A 146 22.45 15.98 5.15
N ILE A 147 23.16 14.86 5.28
CA ILE A 147 23.56 13.96 4.20
C ILE A 147 22.70 12.72 4.23
N TYR A 148 22.28 12.29 3.04
CA TYR A 148 21.38 11.16 2.86
C TYR A 148 21.85 10.25 1.71
N TYR A 149 21.58 8.99 1.87
CA TYR A 149 21.62 8.01 0.79
C TYR A 149 20.20 7.72 0.31
N ALA A 150 19.98 7.65 -0.98
CA ALA A 150 18.69 7.26 -1.52
C ALA A 150 18.82 6.24 -2.63
N SER A 151 17.92 5.26 -2.60
CA SER A 151 17.68 4.31 -3.68
C SER A 151 16.47 4.77 -4.48
N VAL A 152 16.61 4.84 -5.80
CA VAL A 152 15.59 5.34 -6.72
C VAL A 152 15.24 4.27 -7.75
N SER A 153 13.95 4.03 -7.94
CA SER A 153 13.43 3.10 -8.94
C SER A 153 12.25 3.69 -9.70
N ASN A 154 12.07 3.27 -10.96
CA ASN A 154 10.89 3.62 -11.74
C ASN A 154 9.70 2.77 -11.27
N SER A 155 8.65 3.41 -10.80
CA SER A 155 7.40 2.77 -10.33
C SER A 155 6.20 3.08 -11.22
N SER A 156 6.41 3.60 -12.44
CA SER A 156 5.32 4.02 -13.35
C SER A 156 4.37 2.87 -13.70
N GLU A 157 4.88 1.66 -13.88
CA GLU A 157 4.05 0.50 -14.17
C GLU A 157 3.13 0.15 -12.99
N GLN A 158 3.68 0.10 -11.77
CA GLN A 158 2.89 -0.17 -10.55
C GLN A 158 1.83 0.92 -10.33
N MET A 159 2.20 2.18 -10.52
CA MET A 159 1.26 3.31 -10.39
C MET A 159 0.19 3.29 -11.48
N GLY A 160 0.53 2.88 -12.70
CA GLY A 160 -0.43 2.67 -13.78
C GLY A 160 -1.45 1.59 -13.46
N VAL A 161 -1.01 0.46 -12.91
CA VAL A 161 -1.90 -0.64 -12.46
C VAL A 161 -2.81 -0.17 -11.33
N LEU A 162 -2.27 0.52 -10.32
CA LEU A 162 -3.06 1.06 -9.21
C LEU A 162 -4.09 2.08 -9.69
N SER A 163 -3.73 2.97 -10.62
CA SER A 163 -4.66 3.94 -11.20
C SER A 163 -5.80 3.27 -11.95
N LYS A 164 -5.50 2.27 -12.78
CA LYS A 164 -6.52 1.48 -13.49
C LYS A 164 -7.45 0.74 -12.51
N LEU A 165 -6.89 0.14 -11.47
CA LEU A 165 -7.68 -0.55 -10.45
C LEU A 165 -8.63 0.42 -9.74
N ASN A 166 -8.15 1.60 -9.33
CA ASN A 166 -8.97 2.63 -8.70
C ASN A 166 -10.06 3.16 -9.63
N MET A 167 -9.75 3.33 -10.92
CA MET A 167 -10.72 3.76 -11.91
C MET A 167 -11.82 2.70 -12.10
N LEU A 168 -11.45 1.43 -12.24
CA LEU A 168 -12.41 0.32 -12.33
C LEU A 168 -13.29 0.22 -11.09
N ARG A 169 -12.71 0.37 -9.92
CA ARG A 169 -13.45 0.38 -8.65
C ARG A 169 -14.48 1.51 -8.62
N ARG A 170 -14.09 2.75 -8.95
CA ARG A 170 -15.01 3.90 -8.99
C ARG A 170 -16.12 3.70 -10.02
N SER A 171 -15.79 3.19 -11.21
CA SER A 171 -16.79 2.88 -12.25
C SER A 171 -17.80 1.83 -11.77
N PHE A 172 -17.33 0.81 -11.07
CA PHE A 172 -18.19 -0.22 -10.48
C PHE A 172 -19.11 0.35 -9.39
N GLU A 173 -18.56 1.14 -8.46
CA GLU A 173 -19.33 1.83 -7.41
C GLU A 173 -20.41 2.73 -8.05
N THR A 174 -20.04 3.53 -9.05
CA THR A 174 -21.01 4.39 -9.77
C THR A 174 -22.10 3.57 -10.46
N ALA A 175 -21.76 2.44 -11.09
CA ALA A 175 -22.76 1.59 -11.73
C ALA A 175 -23.75 1.00 -10.73
N LEU A 176 -23.29 0.62 -9.54
CA LEU A 176 -24.15 0.12 -8.46
C LEU A 176 -25.07 1.21 -7.89
N ASP A 177 -24.55 2.43 -7.73
CA ASP A 177 -25.34 3.58 -7.29
C ASP A 177 -26.47 3.91 -8.30
N LEU A 178 -26.20 3.76 -9.61
CA LEU A 178 -27.18 4.01 -10.66
C LEU A 178 -28.34 2.99 -10.69
N ILE A 179 -28.12 1.76 -10.23
CA ILE A 179 -29.14 0.71 -10.17
C ILE A 179 -29.73 0.54 -8.77
N ASP A 180 -29.34 1.40 -7.81
CA ASP A 180 -29.75 1.33 -6.39
C ASP A 180 -29.54 -0.07 -5.79
N ALA A 181 -28.34 -0.64 -6.02
CA ALA A 181 -27.99 -1.95 -5.58
C ALA A 181 -26.91 -1.96 -4.50
N ILE A 182 -26.99 -2.92 -3.61
CA ILE A 182 -25.95 -3.20 -2.61
C ILE A 182 -25.07 -4.34 -3.13
N ALA A 183 -23.75 -4.12 -3.16
CA ALA A 183 -22.78 -5.16 -3.46
C ALA A 183 -22.05 -5.62 -2.20
N LEU A 184 -22.00 -6.93 -2.03
CA LEU A 184 -21.34 -7.61 -0.92
C LEU A 184 -20.34 -8.62 -1.47
N GLU A 185 -19.26 -8.86 -0.73
CA GLU A 185 -18.35 -9.98 -0.94
C GLU A 185 -18.40 -10.92 0.27
N TYR A 186 -18.80 -12.17 0.07
CA TYR A 186 -18.74 -13.20 1.09
C TYR A 186 -17.50 -14.07 0.91
N TYR A 187 -16.65 -14.13 1.91
CA TYR A 187 -15.42 -14.91 1.91
C TYR A 187 -15.63 -16.24 2.63
N PHE A 188 -15.40 -17.36 1.92
CA PHE A 188 -15.62 -18.71 2.46
C PHE A 188 -14.64 -19.12 3.55
N ILE A 189 -13.38 -18.63 3.48
CA ILE A 189 -12.29 -19.08 4.36
C ILE A 189 -12.53 -18.66 5.81
N ASN A 190 -12.98 -17.45 6.00
CA ASN A 190 -13.13 -16.84 7.32
C ASN A 190 -14.58 -16.51 7.69
N ASN A 191 -15.55 -16.91 6.85
CA ASN A 191 -16.98 -16.67 7.06
C ASN A 191 -17.28 -15.19 7.31
N THR A 192 -16.77 -14.30 6.42
CA THR A 192 -16.95 -12.86 6.55
C THR A 192 -17.67 -12.25 5.35
N ILE A 193 -18.41 -11.17 5.59
CA ILE A 193 -18.98 -10.30 4.55
C ILE A 193 -18.27 -8.95 4.59
N ASP A 194 -17.91 -8.46 3.41
CA ASP A 194 -17.39 -7.13 3.18
C ASP A 194 -18.34 -6.37 2.25
N VAL A 195 -18.87 -5.25 2.73
CA VAL A 195 -19.83 -4.41 1.99
C VAL A 195 -19.06 -3.44 1.11
N LYS A 196 -19.29 -3.46 -0.20
CA LYS A 196 -18.53 -2.71 -1.21
C LYS A 196 -19.16 -1.40 -1.64
N THR A 197 -20.43 -1.21 -1.38
CA THR A 197 -21.15 0.03 -1.71
C THR A 197 -21.33 0.90 -0.48
N LYS A 198 -21.43 2.22 -0.69
CA LYS A 198 -21.98 3.12 0.32
C LYS A 198 -23.45 2.72 0.52
N LEU A 199 -23.77 2.26 1.72
CA LEU A 199 -25.15 2.00 2.07
C LEU A 199 -25.90 3.35 2.10
N ALA A 200 -26.93 3.50 1.27
CA ALA A 200 -27.88 4.59 1.42
C ALA A 200 -28.48 4.56 2.84
N GLU A 201 -28.95 5.71 3.35
CA GLU A 201 -29.36 5.85 4.75
C GLU A 201 -30.37 4.80 5.25
N GLY A 202 -31.16 4.20 4.37
CA GLY A 202 -32.09 3.12 4.71
C GLY A 202 -31.46 1.73 4.79
N HIS A 203 -30.30 1.49 4.17
CA HIS A 203 -29.69 0.16 4.08
C HIS A 203 -28.56 -0.04 5.11
N SER A 204 -28.11 1.02 5.78
CA SER A 204 -27.11 0.94 6.85
C SER A 204 -27.56 0.10 8.05
N TYR A 205 -28.86 -0.21 8.12
CA TYR A 205 -29.44 -1.02 9.20
C TYR A 205 -29.12 -2.52 9.07
N MET A 206 -28.93 -3.02 7.83
CA MET A 206 -28.75 -4.45 7.58
C MET A 206 -27.31 -4.89 7.84
N PHE A 207 -26.33 -4.11 7.42
CA PHE A 207 -24.95 -4.55 7.37
C PHE A 207 -24.01 -3.42 7.83
N GLY A 208 -23.09 -3.73 8.74
CA GLY A 208 -21.87 -2.93 8.89
C GLY A 208 -20.97 -3.08 7.67
N THR A 209 -19.90 -2.30 7.58
CA THR A 209 -18.94 -2.36 6.47
C THR A 209 -18.19 -3.70 6.40
N TYR A 210 -18.07 -4.38 7.53
CA TYR A 210 -17.39 -5.67 7.67
C TYR A 210 -18.06 -6.51 8.76
N ILE A 211 -18.47 -7.74 8.41
CA ILE A 211 -19.19 -8.64 9.29
C ILE A 211 -18.40 -9.93 9.45
N GLN A 212 -18.08 -10.28 10.69
CA GLN A 212 -17.52 -11.58 11.07
C GLN A 212 -18.66 -12.56 11.37
N ASN A 213 -18.39 -13.87 11.22
CA ASN A 213 -19.35 -14.92 11.44
C ASN A 213 -20.66 -14.68 10.68
N ALA A 214 -20.51 -14.38 9.38
CA ALA A 214 -21.58 -13.83 8.54
C ALA A 214 -22.87 -14.66 8.53
N LEU A 215 -22.76 -16.00 8.56
CA LEU A 215 -23.94 -16.87 8.55
C LEU A 215 -24.70 -16.79 9.86
N GLU A 216 -24.02 -16.81 11.01
CA GLU A 216 -24.60 -16.65 12.34
C GLU A 216 -25.20 -15.25 12.48
N TYR A 217 -24.46 -14.21 12.04
CA TYR A 217 -24.92 -12.82 12.07
C TYR A 217 -26.25 -12.64 11.34
N ILE A 218 -26.38 -13.20 10.13
CA ILE A 218 -27.61 -13.09 9.32
C ILE A 218 -28.80 -13.73 10.05
N LEU A 219 -28.59 -14.87 10.72
CA LEU A 219 -29.64 -15.58 11.45
C LEU A 219 -29.99 -14.88 12.77
N ASP A 220 -29.01 -14.52 13.58
CA ASP A 220 -29.19 -13.91 14.91
C ASP A 220 -29.86 -12.53 14.84
N ASN A 221 -29.51 -11.76 13.80
CA ASN A 221 -30.08 -10.43 13.56
C ASN A 221 -31.36 -10.49 12.68
N LYS A 222 -31.85 -11.69 12.35
CA LYS A 222 -33.06 -11.89 11.53
C LYS A 222 -33.03 -11.05 10.24
N ILE A 223 -31.86 -11.01 9.58
CA ILE A 223 -31.68 -10.24 8.34
C ILE A 223 -32.57 -10.76 7.20
N VAL A 224 -32.82 -12.08 7.19
CA VAL A 224 -33.74 -12.74 6.25
C VAL A 224 -35.05 -13.05 6.98
N HIS A 225 -36.17 -12.62 6.39
CA HIS A 225 -37.49 -12.93 6.93
C HIS A 225 -37.74 -14.44 6.93
N HIS A 226 -38.52 -14.92 7.91
CA HIS A 226 -38.77 -16.38 8.07
C HIS A 226 -39.42 -17.02 6.85
N ASP A 227 -40.29 -16.32 6.12
CA ASP A 227 -40.92 -16.81 4.87
C ASP A 227 -39.93 -17.05 3.73
N SER A 228 -38.76 -16.38 3.77
CA SER A 228 -37.73 -16.47 2.74
C SER A 228 -36.56 -17.39 3.12
N MET A 229 -36.69 -18.13 4.22
CA MET A 229 -35.58 -18.97 4.74
C MET A 229 -35.26 -20.15 3.83
N ASP A 230 -36.21 -20.67 3.10
CA ASP A 230 -35.98 -21.82 2.20
C ASP A 230 -35.22 -21.37 0.93
N GLU A 231 -35.54 -20.22 0.37
CA GLU A 231 -34.78 -19.56 -0.71
C GLU A 231 -33.37 -19.20 -0.27
N TYR A 232 -33.21 -18.71 0.96
CA TYR A 232 -31.91 -18.44 1.55
C TYR A 232 -31.05 -19.71 1.68
N LYS A 233 -31.63 -20.83 2.11
CA LYS A 233 -30.94 -22.13 2.17
C LYS A 233 -30.52 -22.61 0.79
N ILE A 234 -31.38 -22.41 -0.23
CA ILE A 234 -31.07 -22.73 -1.64
C ILE A 234 -29.87 -21.89 -2.11
N LEU A 235 -29.88 -20.59 -1.85
CA LEU A 235 -28.75 -19.68 -2.15
C LEU A 235 -27.44 -20.19 -1.52
N CYS A 236 -27.44 -20.43 -0.21
CA CYS A 236 -26.27 -20.91 0.53
C CYS A 236 -25.73 -22.24 0.00
N LYS A 237 -26.64 -23.17 -0.33
CA LYS A 237 -26.29 -24.49 -0.91
C LYS A 237 -25.69 -24.35 -2.30
N HIS A 238 -26.23 -23.45 -3.12
CA HIS A 238 -25.72 -23.19 -4.47
C HIS A 238 -24.31 -22.57 -4.42
N LEU A 239 -24.10 -21.56 -3.58
CA LEU A 239 -22.79 -20.91 -3.43
C LEU A 239 -21.69 -21.88 -2.98
N LYS A 240 -22.05 -22.92 -2.23
CA LYS A 240 -21.13 -23.99 -1.80
C LYS A 240 -20.80 -25.00 -2.90
N LYS A 241 -21.62 -25.14 -3.95
CA LYS A 241 -21.54 -26.27 -4.90
C LYS A 241 -21.36 -25.87 -6.37
N SER A 242 -21.67 -24.62 -6.73
CA SER A 242 -21.73 -24.18 -8.13
C SER A 242 -20.95 -22.88 -8.33
N ASP A 243 -20.40 -22.72 -9.52
CA ASP A 243 -19.77 -21.49 -10.04
C ASP A 243 -20.72 -20.66 -10.93
N LYS A 244 -21.89 -21.25 -11.24
CA LYS A 244 -22.92 -20.55 -12.03
C LYS A 244 -23.60 -19.47 -11.18
N PRO A 245 -24.00 -18.35 -11.79
CA PRO A 245 -24.77 -17.34 -11.06
C PRO A 245 -26.14 -17.94 -10.62
N ILE A 246 -26.62 -17.45 -9.49
CA ILE A 246 -27.96 -17.75 -8.98
C ILE A 246 -28.65 -16.44 -8.63
N SER A 247 -29.95 -16.37 -8.88
CA SER A 247 -30.84 -15.30 -8.41
C SER A 247 -31.97 -15.88 -7.59
N VAL A 248 -32.22 -15.31 -6.43
CA VAL A 248 -33.36 -15.64 -5.57
C VAL A 248 -34.02 -14.32 -5.12
N VAL A 249 -35.28 -14.43 -4.71
CA VAL A 249 -35.99 -13.28 -4.12
C VAL A 249 -36.11 -13.54 -2.62
N LEU A 250 -35.62 -12.59 -1.81
CA LEU A 250 -35.65 -12.67 -0.36
C LEU A 250 -36.30 -11.42 0.22
N ASP A 251 -37.03 -11.58 1.29
CA ASP A 251 -37.50 -10.47 2.11
C ASP A 251 -36.38 -10.18 3.13
N LEU A 252 -35.67 -9.05 2.95
CA LEU A 252 -34.52 -8.65 3.76
C LEU A 252 -34.86 -7.48 4.70
N LEU A 253 -34.33 -7.50 5.90
CA LEU A 253 -34.50 -6.48 6.91
C LEU A 253 -34.09 -5.10 6.38
N TYR A 254 -35.01 -4.15 6.36
CA TYR A 254 -34.79 -2.78 5.89
C TYR A 254 -34.67 -1.78 7.02
N LYS A 255 -35.60 -1.88 7.99
CA LYS A 255 -35.65 -1.14 9.23
C LYS A 255 -36.11 -2.08 10.33
N GLU A 256 -35.98 -1.64 11.60
CA GLU A 256 -36.42 -2.46 12.72
C GLU A 256 -37.84 -3.01 12.51
N GLY A 257 -37.93 -4.33 12.42
CA GLY A 257 -39.18 -5.06 12.21
C GLY A 257 -39.82 -4.93 10.83
N MET A 258 -39.20 -4.25 9.86
CA MET A 258 -39.70 -4.11 8.49
C MET A 258 -38.79 -4.76 7.47
N TYR A 259 -39.36 -5.52 6.55
CA TYR A 259 -38.64 -6.24 5.50
C TYR A 259 -39.01 -5.71 4.13
N ASN A 260 -37.99 -5.59 3.29
CA ASN A 260 -38.15 -5.20 1.89
C ASN A 260 -37.88 -6.39 0.98
N ARG A 261 -38.66 -6.54 -0.06
CA ARG A 261 -38.50 -7.60 -1.05
C ARG A 261 -37.34 -7.26 -1.99
N CYS A 262 -36.31 -8.10 -1.97
CA CYS A 262 -35.07 -7.89 -2.71
C CYS A 262 -34.77 -9.05 -3.62
N LYS A 263 -34.28 -8.76 -4.82
CA LYS A 263 -33.66 -9.74 -5.69
C LYS A 263 -32.18 -9.86 -5.31
N VAL A 264 -31.77 -11.04 -4.90
CA VAL A 264 -30.38 -11.34 -4.52
C VAL A 264 -29.74 -12.17 -5.60
N THR A 265 -28.78 -11.60 -6.30
CA THR A 265 -28.00 -12.30 -7.34
C THR A 265 -26.59 -12.54 -6.83
N ALA A 266 -26.12 -13.77 -6.93
CA ALA A 266 -24.82 -14.14 -6.42
C ALA A 266 -24.04 -15.03 -7.39
N LYS A 267 -22.71 -14.87 -7.40
CA LYS A 267 -21.78 -15.69 -8.18
C LYS A 267 -20.51 -15.95 -7.40
N THR A 268 -20.07 -17.21 -7.41
CA THR A 268 -18.80 -17.61 -6.78
C THR A 268 -17.61 -17.30 -7.68
N VAL A 269 -16.56 -16.73 -7.11
CA VAL A 269 -15.28 -16.39 -7.75
C VAL A 269 -14.24 -17.39 -7.30
N TYR A 270 -13.53 -17.95 -8.27
CA TYR A 270 -12.43 -18.90 -8.07
C TYR A 270 -11.07 -18.22 -8.30
N GLY A 271 -10.06 -18.64 -7.57
CA GLY A 271 -8.66 -18.31 -7.81
C GLY A 271 -7.80 -19.54 -7.57
N ASN A 272 -6.89 -19.82 -8.49
CA ASN A 272 -6.03 -21.00 -8.45
C ASN A 272 -6.80 -22.34 -8.22
N GLY A 273 -7.97 -22.48 -8.87
CA GLY A 273 -8.82 -23.65 -8.75
C GLY A 273 -9.58 -23.79 -7.43
N LYS A 274 -9.44 -22.86 -6.50
CA LYS A 274 -10.15 -22.85 -5.21
C LYS A 274 -11.19 -21.73 -5.16
N ARG A 275 -12.30 -21.98 -4.46
CA ARG A 275 -13.29 -20.95 -4.17
C ARG A 275 -12.69 -19.93 -3.21
N ILE A 276 -12.69 -18.65 -3.61
CA ILE A 276 -12.17 -17.55 -2.79
C ILE A 276 -13.33 -16.84 -2.11
N LYS A 277 -14.29 -16.36 -2.89
CA LYS A 277 -15.41 -15.53 -2.41
C LYS A 277 -16.61 -15.67 -3.32
N SER A 278 -17.77 -15.21 -2.86
CA SER A 278 -18.94 -14.92 -3.69
C SER A 278 -19.19 -13.43 -3.74
N VAL A 279 -19.45 -12.91 -4.94
CA VAL A 279 -19.98 -11.56 -5.14
C VAL A 279 -21.48 -11.65 -5.12
N ILE A 280 -22.12 -10.82 -4.31
CA ILE A 280 -23.56 -10.80 -4.08
C ILE A 280 -24.05 -9.39 -4.36
N VAL A 281 -25.06 -9.26 -5.22
CA VAL A 281 -25.74 -8.01 -5.54
C VAL A 281 -27.18 -8.11 -5.07
N ILE A 282 -27.61 -7.11 -4.30
CA ILE A 282 -28.97 -7.01 -3.74
C ILE A 282 -29.64 -5.80 -4.37
N GLU A 283 -30.71 -6.03 -5.08
CA GLU A 283 -31.54 -5.03 -5.75
C GLU A 283 -32.92 -4.97 -5.08
N SER A 284 -33.42 -3.80 -4.74
CA SER A 284 -34.81 -3.65 -4.28
C SER A 284 -35.77 -3.90 -5.43
N THR A 285 -36.80 -4.73 -5.22
CA THR A 285 -37.79 -5.02 -6.26
C THR A 285 -39.00 -4.11 -6.22
N GLY A 286 -39.03 -3.10 -5.33
CA GLY A 286 -40.14 -2.18 -5.09
C GLY A 286 -40.75 -2.37 -3.70
N LEU A 287 -41.63 -1.44 -3.33
CA LEU A 287 -42.14 -1.26 -1.97
C LEU A 287 -43.20 -2.31 -1.56
N ASP A 288 -42.82 -3.58 -1.45
CA ASP A 288 -43.59 -4.55 -0.65
C ASP A 288 -42.96 -4.64 0.74
N VAL A 289 -43.19 -3.64 1.57
CA VAL A 289 -42.73 -3.65 2.98
C VAL A 289 -43.64 -4.58 3.77
N LYS A 290 -43.08 -5.68 4.24
CA LYS A 290 -43.78 -6.59 5.17
C LYS A 290 -43.42 -6.19 6.61
N PRO A 291 -44.39 -6.26 7.54
CA PRO A 291 -44.10 -6.11 8.96
C PRO A 291 -43.38 -7.32 9.54
#